data_4edb4fbe7e28dd0c3918cf246c980e78
#
_entry.id   4edb4fbe7e28dd0c3918cf246c980e78
#
_cell.length_a   1.000
_cell.length_b   1.000
_cell.length_c   1.000
_cell.angle_alpha   90.00
_cell.angle_beta   90.00
_cell.angle_gamma   90.00
#
_symmetry.space_group_name_H-M   'P 1'
#
loop_
_entity.id
_entity.type
_entity.pdbx_description
1 polymer ?
#
loop_
_entity_poly.entity_id
_entity_poly.type
_entity_poly.pdbx_seq_one_letter_code
_entity_poly.pdbx_strand_id
1 'polypeptide(L)'
;MHPGAGNKDKTLVNALINYKKKLSNINGELRPGIVHRIDKHTSGLVVIAKNNFTHENLSNQFSEHSIERKYQTLVWGKLRPSNGRIETLITRSSKNRQLMSVSLSKGKNSITNYKTLEIFEKETVPTFSLIECKLETGRTHQIRVHMSYKGNNIV
;
A
#
# COMPACT_ATOMS: atom_id res chain seq x y z
N MET A 1 -7.56 -0.95 -8.82
CA MET A 1 -8.67 -1.45 -8.01
C MET A 1 -10.04 -0.91 -8.44
N HIS A 2 -10.24 0.37 -8.50
CA HIS A 2 -11.51 1.03 -8.90
C HIS A 2 -11.30 1.85 -10.17
N PRO A 3 -12.36 2.11 -10.93
CA PRO A 3 -12.29 2.98 -12.10
C PRO A 3 -11.74 4.37 -11.74
N GLY A 4 -10.96 4.94 -12.65
CA GLY A 4 -10.32 6.24 -12.46
C GLY A 4 -9.73 6.78 -13.75
N ALA A 5 -9.06 7.92 -13.69
CA ALA A 5 -8.40 8.51 -14.84
C ALA A 5 -7.42 7.50 -15.48
N GLY A 6 -7.59 7.24 -16.77
CA GLY A 6 -6.79 6.29 -17.55
C GLY A 6 -7.14 4.80 -17.37
N ASN A 7 -8.17 4.45 -16.59
CA ASN A 7 -8.60 3.05 -16.40
C ASN A 7 -10.08 3.00 -15.99
N LYS A 8 -10.98 3.06 -16.96
CA LYS A 8 -12.43 3.15 -16.72
C LYS A 8 -13.09 1.79 -16.45
N ASP A 9 -12.52 0.72 -16.95
CA ASP A 9 -13.05 -0.64 -16.89
C ASP A 9 -11.98 -1.67 -16.50
N LYS A 10 -12.32 -2.97 -16.49
CA LYS A 10 -11.44 -4.10 -16.17
C LYS A 10 -10.76 -3.96 -14.80
N THR A 11 -11.45 -3.35 -13.84
CA THR A 11 -10.98 -3.19 -12.46
C THR A 11 -11.61 -4.24 -11.55
N LEU A 12 -11.05 -4.42 -10.34
CA LEU A 12 -11.66 -5.28 -9.33
C LEU A 12 -13.10 -4.87 -9.02
N VAL A 13 -13.38 -3.56 -8.98
CA VAL A 13 -14.75 -3.06 -8.74
C VAL A 13 -15.71 -3.49 -9.84
N ASN A 14 -15.31 -3.43 -11.12
CA ASN A 14 -16.16 -3.93 -12.20
C ASN A 14 -16.47 -5.43 -12.04
N ALA A 15 -15.48 -6.24 -11.65
CA ALA A 15 -15.68 -7.66 -11.36
C ALA A 15 -16.62 -7.87 -10.15
N LEU A 16 -16.49 -7.09 -9.10
CA LEU A 16 -17.35 -7.17 -7.90
C LEU A 16 -18.80 -6.77 -8.21
N ILE A 17 -19.03 -5.74 -9.03
CA ILE A 17 -20.38 -5.37 -9.49
C ILE A 17 -21.03 -6.53 -10.26
N ASN A 18 -20.25 -7.23 -11.08
CA ASN A 18 -20.72 -8.39 -11.85
C ASN A 18 -20.84 -9.68 -11.04
N TYR A 19 -20.31 -9.72 -9.84
CA TYR A 19 -20.29 -10.94 -9.00
C TYR A 19 -21.68 -11.41 -8.53
N LYS A 20 -22.72 -10.61 -8.74
CA LYS A 20 -24.16 -10.91 -8.47
C LYS A 20 -24.49 -11.38 -7.04
N LYS A 21 -23.58 -11.33 -6.09
CA LYS A 21 -23.83 -11.62 -4.67
C LYS A 21 -24.01 -10.32 -3.91
N LYS A 22 -24.77 -10.37 -2.82
CA LYS A 22 -24.90 -9.20 -1.92
C LYS A 22 -23.53 -8.80 -1.40
N LEU A 23 -23.17 -7.56 -1.68
CA LEU A 23 -22.03 -6.85 -1.09
C LEU A 23 -22.55 -5.63 -0.35
N SER A 24 -21.76 -5.10 0.57
CA SER A 24 -22.10 -3.83 1.24
C SER A 24 -22.20 -2.69 0.22
N ASN A 25 -23.21 -1.85 0.39
CA ASN A 25 -23.47 -0.68 -0.44
C ASN A 25 -23.17 0.67 0.27
N ILE A 26 -22.52 0.65 1.43
CA ILE A 26 -22.19 1.87 2.20
C ILE A 26 -21.44 2.91 1.35
N ASN A 27 -20.49 2.47 0.52
CA ASN A 27 -19.74 3.34 -0.39
C ASN A 27 -20.44 3.53 -1.75
N GLY A 28 -21.75 3.26 -1.81
CA GLY A 28 -22.56 3.34 -3.02
C GLY A 28 -22.41 2.13 -3.95
N GLU A 29 -23.29 2.06 -4.95
CA GLU A 29 -23.35 0.94 -5.90
C GLU A 29 -22.10 0.81 -6.77
N LEU A 30 -21.37 1.88 -6.95
CA LEU A 30 -20.15 1.91 -7.77
C LEU A 30 -18.88 1.46 -7.02
N ARG A 31 -18.98 1.16 -5.71
CA ARG A 31 -17.86 0.68 -4.88
C ARG A 31 -18.31 -0.35 -3.85
N PRO A 32 -19.01 -1.43 -4.27
CA PRO A 32 -19.61 -2.38 -3.35
C PRO A 32 -18.53 -3.09 -2.52
N GLY A 33 -18.70 -3.04 -1.20
CA GLY A 33 -17.87 -3.78 -0.24
C GLY A 33 -16.41 -3.34 -0.10
N ILE A 34 -15.97 -2.28 -0.75
CA ILE A 34 -14.57 -1.82 -0.74
C ILE A 34 -14.28 -1.05 0.54
N VAL A 35 -13.44 -1.61 1.42
CA VAL A 35 -13.01 -1.01 2.70
C VAL A 35 -11.56 -0.53 2.69
N HIS A 36 -10.73 -1.04 1.76
CA HIS A 36 -9.34 -0.61 1.58
C HIS A 36 -8.89 -0.80 0.12
N ARG A 37 -7.63 -0.49 -0.14
CA ARG A 37 -7.05 -0.63 -1.47
C ARG A 37 -5.57 -1.00 -1.42
N ILE A 38 -5.10 -1.63 -2.50
CA ILE A 38 -3.69 -1.81 -2.83
C ILE A 38 -3.35 -1.05 -4.10
N ASP A 39 -2.08 -0.82 -4.38
CA ASP A 39 -1.60 -0.13 -5.59
C ASP A 39 -1.80 -1.00 -6.84
N LYS A 40 -1.78 -0.37 -8.02
CA LYS A 40 -2.02 -1.04 -9.32
C LYS A 40 -1.09 -2.24 -9.57
N HIS A 41 0.17 -2.12 -9.18
CA HIS A 41 1.19 -3.15 -9.41
C HIS A 41 1.55 -3.94 -8.14
N THR A 42 0.69 -3.90 -7.12
CA THR A 42 0.81 -4.71 -5.91
C THR A 42 -0.14 -5.88 -6.00
N SER A 43 0.38 -7.09 -5.88
CA SER A 43 -0.40 -8.31 -5.69
C SER A 43 -0.66 -8.57 -4.20
N GLY A 44 -1.58 -9.48 -3.91
CA GLY A 44 -1.87 -9.90 -2.54
C GLY A 44 -3.35 -9.91 -2.19
N LEU A 45 -3.63 -9.90 -0.88
CA LEU A 45 -4.98 -10.06 -0.36
C LEU A 45 -5.72 -8.73 -0.31
N VAL A 46 -6.99 -8.77 -0.69
CA VAL A 46 -7.94 -7.65 -0.56
C VAL A 46 -9.18 -8.16 0.16
N VAL A 47 -9.57 -7.50 1.23
CA VAL A 47 -10.77 -7.81 2.00
C VAL A 47 -11.95 -7.05 1.44
N ILE A 48 -13.07 -7.76 1.22
CA ILE A 48 -14.32 -7.20 0.69
C ILE A 48 -15.44 -7.47 1.69
N ALA A 49 -16.17 -6.44 2.08
CA ALA A 49 -17.29 -6.53 2.99
C ALA A 49 -18.56 -7.03 2.27
N LYS A 50 -19.15 -8.14 2.74
CA LYS A 50 -20.35 -8.75 2.14
C LYS A 50 -21.65 -8.12 2.62
N ASN A 51 -21.63 -7.36 3.72
CA ASN A 51 -22.78 -6.65 4.29
C ASN A 51 -22.33 -5.35 4.97
N ASN A 52 -23.29 -4.50 5.33
CA ASN A 52 -23.02 -3.18 5.90
C ASN A 52 -22.40 -3.26 7.30
N PHE A 53 -22.84 -4.17 8.14
CA PHE A 53 -22.27 -4.37 9.47
C PHE A 53 -20.77 -4.72 9.41
N THR A 54 -20.39 -5.66 8.55
CA THR A 54 -18.99 -6.02 8.33
C THR A 54 -18.20 -4.86 7.73
N HIS A 55 -18.82 -4.07 6.84
CA HIS A 55 -18.17 -2.91 6.23
C HIS A 55 -17.80 -1.85 7.27
N GLU A 56 -18.72 -1.50 8.16
CA GLU A 56 -18.49 -0.54 9.24
C GLU A 56 -17.38 -1.02 10.18
N ASN A 57 -17.46 -2.27 10.62
CA ASN A 57 -16.44 -2.85 11.50
C ASN A 57 -15.04 -2.86 10.86
N LEU A 58 -14.93 -3.28 9.61
CA LEU A 58 -13.64 -3.28 8.90
C LEU A 58 -13.14 -1.85 8.66
N SER A 59 -14.03 -0.92 8.29
CA SER A 59 -13.66 0.49 8.10
C SER A 59 -13.12 1.12 9.37
N ASN A 60 -13.73 0.82 10.53
CA ASN A 60 -13.24 1.26 11.83
C ASN A 60 -11.86 0.68 12.12
N GLN A 61 -11.66 -0.62 11.94
CA GLN A 61 -10.35 -1.26 12.14
C GLN A 61 -9.26 -0.69 11.23
N PHE A 62 -9.59 -0.37 9.95
CA PHE A 62 -8.66 0.31 9.04
C PHE A 62 -8.37 1.75 9.49
N SER A 63 -9.37 2.47 9.99
CA SER A 63 -9.26 3.85 10.48
C SER A 63 -8.42 3.93 11.75
N GLU A 64 -8.65 3.03 12.69
CA GLU A 64 -7.94 2.91 13.97
C GLU A 64 -6.56 2.24 13.82
N HIS A 65 -6.24 1.75 12.62
CA HIS A 65 -5.02 1.01 12.32
C HIS A 65 -4.83 -0.28 13.17
N SER A 66 -5.92 -0.86 13.66
CA SER A 66 -5.90 -2.11 14.44
C SER A 66 -5.69 -3.36 13.58
N ILE A 67 -5.94 -3.29 12.28
CA ILE A 67 -5.62 -4.37 11.33
C ILE A 67 -4.11 -4.43 11.08
N GLU A 68 -3.52 -5.59 11.33
CA GLU A 68 -2.12 -5.84 10.98
C GLU A 68 -1.97 -5.98 9.45
N ARG A 69 -1.08 -5.17 8.87
CA ARG A 69 -0.81 -5.13 7.42
C ARG A 69 0.66 -5.38 7.16
N LYS A 70 0.95 -6.57 6.64
CA LYS A 70 2.30 -6.97 6.25
C LYS A 70 2.41 -7.05 4.73
N TYR A 71 3.52 -6.55 4.22
CA TYR A 71 3.88 -6.56 2.80
C TYR A 71 5.29 -7.09 2.66
N GLN A 72 5.54 -7.80 1.58
CA GLN A 72 6.89 -8.17 1.17
C GLN A 72 7.23 -7.45 -0.12
N THR A 73 8.47 -7.03 -0.27
CA THR A 73 8.96 -6.40 -1.49
C THR A 73 10.45 -6.64 -1.67
N LEU A 74 10.87 -6.69 -2.93
CA LEU A 74 12.27 -6.65 -3.31
C LEU A 74 12.70 -5.19 -3.44
N VAL A 75 13.88 -4.88 -2.90
CA VAL A 75 14.50 -3.56 -2.99
C VAL A 75 15.94 -3.68 -3.44
N TRP A 76 16.43 -2.69 -4.18
CA TRP A 76 17.83 -2.65 -4.59
C TRP A 76 18.75 -2.40 -3.40
N GLY A 77 19.87 -3.13 -3.39
CA GLY A 77 20.92 -3.03 -2.38
C GLY A 77 20.58 -3.70 -1.05
N LYS A 78 21.49 -3.52 -0.09
CA LYS A 78 21.32 -3.95 1.31
C LYS A 78 20.77 -2.80 2.14
N LEU A 79 19.78 -3.06 2.99
CA LEU A 79 19.31 -2.07 3.94
C LEU A 79 20.28 -2.00 5.13
N ARG A 80 20.59 -0.79 5.55
CA ARG A 80 21.39 -0.51 6.76
C ARG A 80 20.66 0.53 7.62
N PRO A 81 20.28 0.18 8.87
CA PRO A 81 20.30 -1.16 9.48
C PRO A 81 19.37 -2.14 8.75
N SER A 82 19.52 -3.46 8.98
CA SER A 82 18.73 -4.52 8.35
C SER A 82 17.26 -4.53 8.78
N ASN A 83 16.94 -3.88 9.87
CA ASN A 83 15.58 -3.66 10.36
C ASN A 83 15.49 -2.27 10.97
N GLY A 84 14.29 -1.71 11.00
CA GLY A 84 14.06 -0.39 11.55
C GLY A 84 12.66 0.14 11.35
N ARG A 85 12.46 1.37 11.81
CA ARG A 85 11.23 2.14 11.71
C ARG A 85 11.51 3.44 10.95
N ILE A 86 10.69 3.72 9.95
CA ILE A 86 10.74 4.95 9.19
C ILE A 86 9.50 5.75 9.54
N GLU A 87 9.69 6.97 10.04
CA GLU A 87 8.60 7.90 10.32
C GLU A 87 8.87 9.22 9.61
N THR A 88 7.96 9.60 8.70
CA THR A 88 8.08 10.81 7.90
C THR A 88 6.71 11.40 7.59
N LEU A 89 6.69 12.61 7.04
CA LEU A 89 5.51 13.18 6.43
C LEU A 89 5.50 12.85 4.93
N ILE A 90 4.41 12.23 4.45
CA ILE A 90 4.23 11.96 3.01
C ILE A 90 3.21 12.93 2.43
N THR A 91 3.57 13.55 1.32
CA THR A 91 2.73 14.48 0.55
C THR A 91 2.88 14.24 -0.95
N ARG A 92 2.08 14.94 -1.76
CA ARG A 92 2.31 14.96 -3.22
C ARG A 92 3.59 15.73 -3.54
N SER A 93 4.41 15.16 -4.42
CA SER A 93 5.64 15.82 -4.86
C SER A 93 5.34 17.17 -5.51
N SER A 94 6.11 18.19 -5.16
CA SER A 94 6.04 19.50 -5.79
C SER A 94 6.58 19.50 -7.24
N LYS A 95 7.52 18.60 -7.51
CA LYS A 95 8.13 18.46 -8.85
C LYS A 95 7.26 17.66 -9.82
N ASN A 96 6.54 16.65 -9.33
CA ASN A 96 5.64 15.84 -10.13
C ASN A 96 4.41 15.44 -9.30
N ARG A 97 3.27 16.07 -9.55
CA ARG A 97 2.03 15.85 -8.79
C ARG A 97 1.43 14.43 -8.91
N GLN A 98 1.92 13.62 -9.84
CA GLN A 98 1.53 12.21 -9.93
C GLN A 98 2.24 11.34 -8.89
N LEU A 99 3.37 11.80 -8.35
CA LEU A 99 4.19 11.09 -7.38
C LEU A 99 3.91 11.56 -5.95
N MET A 100 4.18 10.67 -5.01
CA MET A 100 4.25 10.97 -3.58
C MET A 100 5.71 11.08 -3.17
N SER A 101 6.01 11.92 -2.19
CA SER A 101 7.36 12.14 -1.68
C SER A 101 7.36 12.42 -0.18
N VAL A 102 8.49 12.20 0.47
CA VAL A 102 8.74 12.67 1.84
C VAL A 102 8.85 14.19 1.84
N SER A 103 8.33 14.82 2.87
CA SER A 103 8.42 16.24 3.15
C SER A 103 8.86 16.46 4.60
N LEU A 104 9.59 17.54 4.86
CA LEU A 104 10.03 17.92 6.20
C LEU A 104 9.04 18.82 6.94
N SER A 105 8.13 19.48 6.22
CA SER A 105 7.27 20.52 6.79
C SER A 105 5.78 20.30 6.65
N LYS A 106 5.33 19.49 5.68
CA LYS A 106 3.91 19.29 5.40
C LYS A 106 3.64 17.89 4.88
N GLY A 107 2.47 17.37 5.17
CA GLY A 107 2.04 16.04 4.72
C GLY A 107 1.32 15.27 5.82
N LYS A 108 1.07 14.00 5.54
CA LYS A 108 0.43 13.09 6.51
C LYS A 108 1.49 12.23 7.17
N ASN A 109 1.46 12.13 8.49
CA ASN A 109 2.34 11.23 9.24
C ASN A 109 2.23 9.80 8.68
N SER A 110 3.38 9.19 8.47
CA SER A 110 3.52 7.91 7.77
C SER A 110 4.59 7.09 8.46
N ILE A 111 4.21 5.88 8.90
CA ILE A 111 5.09 5.02 9.70
C ILE A 111 5.13 3.64 9.08
N THR A 112 6.35 3.18 8.76
CA THR A 112 6.63 1.84 8.23
C THR A 112 7.74 1.19 9.04
N ASN A 113 7.46 0.04 9.64
CA ASN A 113 8.49 -0.84 10.19
C ASN A 113 8.94 -1.78 9.08
N TYR A 114 10.25 -2.05 8.99
CA TYR A 114 10.79 -2.96 8.00
C TYR A 114 11.82 -3.92 8.62
N LYS A 115 11.94 -5.08 8.02
CA LYS A 115 12.91 -6.10 8.36
C LYS A 115 13.41 -6.79 7.09
N THR A 116 14.72 -6.87 6.92
CA THR A 116 15.32 -7.68 5.85
C THR A 116 15.13 -9.15 6.19
N LEU A 117 14.55 -9.89 5.25
CA LEU A 117 14.36 -11.34 5.35
C LEU A 117 15.50 -12.09 4.68
N GLU A 118 15.93 -11.62 3.50
CA GLU A 118 16.96 -12.27 2.71
C GLU A 118 17.72 -11.24 1.86
N ILE A 119 18.99 -11.49 1.61
CA ILE A 119 19.85 -10.69 0.74
C ILE A 119 20.36 -11.58 -0.38
N PHE A 120 20.16 -11.13 -1.61
CA PHE A 120 20.58 -11.83 -2.82
C PHE A 120 21.79 -11.12 -3.41
N GLU A 121 22.92 -11.82 -3.40
CA GLU A 121 24.22 -11.35 -3.93
C GLU A 121 24.72 -12.36 -4.94
N LYS A 122 24.94 -11.92 -6.17
CA LYS A 122 25.62 -12.68 -7.23
C LYS A 122 26.52 -11.73 -8.00
N GLU A 123 27.64 -12.23 -8.49
CA GLU A 123 28.62 -11.42 -9.23
C GLU A 123 28.02 -10.74 -10.47
N THR A 124 27.05 -11.37 -11.12
CA THR A 124 26.48 -10.95 -12.41
C THR A 124 25.24 -10.06 -12.31
N VAL A 125 24.70 -9.82 -11.13
CA VAL A 125 23.49 -9.00 -10.92
C VAL A 125 23.65 -8.05 -9.74
N PRO A 126 23.06 -6.84 -9.80
CA PRO A 126 23.09 -5.95 -8.65
C PRO A 126 22.46 -6.61 -7.41
N THR A 127 23.06 -6.37 -6.26
CA THR A 127 22.53 -6.83 -4.97
C THR A 127 21.10 -6.33 -4.77
N PHE A 128 20.21 -7.18 -4.29
CA PHE A 128 18.87 -6.81 -3.85
C PHE A 128 18.48 -7.57 -2.58
N SER A 129 17.51 -7.05 -1.87
CA SER A 129 17.03 -7.63 -0.62
C SER A 129 15.54 -7.87 -0.65
N LEU A 130 15.09 -9.01 -0.12
CA LEU A 130 13.70 -9.25 0.23
C LEU A 130 13.46 -8.67 1.62
N ILE A 131 12.48 -7.80 1.74
CA ILE A 131 12.11 -7.19 3.01
C ILE A 131 10.64 -7.41 3.34
N GLU A 132 10.33 -7.53 4.62
CA GLU A 132 8.97 -7.41 5.15
C GLU A 132 8.75 -5.97 5.63
N CYS A 133 7.60 -5.40 5.29
CA CYS A 133 7.15 -4.10 5.78
C CYS A 133 5.84 -4.26 6.54
N LYS A 134 5.81 -3.82 7.82
CA LYS A 134 4.61 -3.70 8.65
C LYS A 134 4.18 -2.23 8.70
N LEU A 135 2.95 -1.95 8.31
CA LEU A 135 2.42 -0.59 8.24
C LEU A 135 1.64 -0.21 9.51
N GLU A 136 2.06 0.85 10.21
CA GLU A 136 1.25 1.51 11.25
C GLU A 136 0.27 2.51 10.61
N THR A 137 0.60 3.09 9.47
CA THR A 137 -0.24 3.99 8.68
C THR A 137 -0.40 3.45 7.25
N GLY A 138 -1.38 3.94 6.48
CA GLY A 138 -1.64 3.47 5.11
C GLY A 138 -1.76 4.61 4.11
N ARG A 139 -0.67 5.31 3.79
CA ARG A 139 -0.67 6.40 2.81
C ARG A 139 -0.41 5.87 1.41
N THR A 140 -0.84 6.62 0.40
CA THR A 140 -0.61 6.29 -1.01
C THR A 140 0.88 6.09 -1.27
N HIS A 141 1.24 4.95 -1.88
CA HIS A 141 2.60 4.55 -2.23
C HIS A 141 3.59 4.55 -1.04
N GLN A 142 3.12 4.40 0.20
CA GLN A 142 3.91 4.62 1.41
C GLN A 142 5.22 3.81 1.42
N ILE A 143 5.16 2.50 1.18
CA ILE A 143 6.38 1.65 1.17
C ILE A 143 7.34 2.11 0.07
N ARG A 144 6.84 2.43 -1.14
CA ARG A 144 7.66 2.92 -2.25
C ARG A 144 8.40 4.20 -1.88
N VAL A 145 7.68 5.15 -1.26
CA VAL A 145 8.23 6.45 -0.84
C VAL A 145 9.28 6.26 0.25
N HIS A 146 9.01 5.42 1.24
CA HIS A 146 9.94 5.17 2.34
C HIS A 146 11.20 4.44 1.89
N MET A 147 11.07 3.43 1.02
CA MET A 147 12.24 2.73 0.49
C MET A 147 13.08 3.63 -0.40
N SER A 148 12.45 4.45 -1.24
CA SER A 148 13.16 5.47 -2.02
C SER A 148 13.85 6.51 -1.12
N TYR A 149 13.23 6.95 -0.06
CA TYR A 149 13.82 7.87 0.93
C TYR A 149 15.06 7.27 1.61
N LYS A 150 15.08 5.96 1.83
CA LYS A 150 16.26 5.23 2.34
C LYS A 150 17.35 4.99 1.28
N GLY A 151 17.11 5.30 0.02
CA GLY A 151 18.01 4.98 -1.08
C GLY A 151 17.90 3.54 -1.59
N ASN A 152 16.94 2.75 -1.12
CA ASN A 152 16.70 1.36 -1.51
C ASN A 152 15.40 1.26 -2.32
N ASN A 153 15.40 1.70 -3.57
CA ASN A 153 14.21 1.66 -4.41
C ASN A 153 13.67 0.24 -4.57
N ILE A 154 12.34 0.11 -4.70
CA ILE A 154 11.70 -1.17 -5.08
C ILE A 154 12.18 -1.58 -6.48
N VAL A 155 12.43 -2.87 -6.65
CA VAL A 155 12.86 -3.49 -7.92
C VAL A 155 11.76 -3.40 -8.96
#